data_2a9a2b57bca8e79fbbd0297dbe43e01f
#
_entry.id   2a9a2b57bca8e79fbbd0297dbe43e01f
#
_cell.length_a   1.000
_cell.length_b   1.000
_cell.length_c   1.000
_cell.angle_alpha   90.00
_cell.angle_beta   90.00
_cell.angle_gamma   90.00
#
_symmetry.space_group_name_H-M   'P 1'
#
loop_
_entity.id
_entity.type
_entity.pdbx_description
1 polymer ?
#
loop_
_entity_poly.entity_id
_entity_poly.type
_entity_poly.pdbx_seq_one_letter_code
_entity_poly.pdbx_strand_id
1 'polypeptide(L)'
;MQRNTCLTILTILGLSLGLLSPSASLAGAVTSQVSNETVSILAINSVWVVLAGALVFLMQAGFAMLETGMSRSKNAVNIMMKNYMDLCVGTVLFWLVGYGLMFGTNVTGWIGTDHFALGDGDDWEFTLLFFHIMFASTAATIVSGAMAERTNYLSYLFGAIGITAVIYPVLGSWIWNDHGWLKQMGFIDFAGSTVVHSLGGWCALAGVILLGPRLGRFSESGKVHSIPGHNIGMLGLGGFILWFGWFGFNAGSTLEASTNIGLIVLNTQLSGAAGAIGAVLISVIMRKPILISNTVNGSIAGLVAITAGCATMDVPYAALTGFIGGIISVLGVLLLEKVRIDDVVGAISVHGFAGVWGTLAAGIFLKGNMFNSDQIVVQLIGISATFIWVFFAALIMYGLIKVTVGLRVSTMHEQRGLDITEHGEIAYPEFSQNVAYRAENLEQLQKI
;
A
#
# COMPACT_ATOMS: atom_id res chain seq x y z
N MET A 1 -15.78 -26.49 -10.03
CA MET A 1 -16.08 -25.38 -9.13
C MET A 1 -15.67 -23.99 -9.69
N GLN A 2 -14.59 -23.87 -10.44
CA GLN A 2 -14.11 -22.57 -11.03
C GLN A 2 -15.05 -21.91 -12.07
N ARG A 3 -15.83 -22.67 -12.82
CA ARG A 3 -16.67 -22.13 -13.91
C ARG A 3 -17.87 -21.29 -13.43
N ASN A 4 -18.41 -21.60 -12.25
CA ASN A 4 -19.58 -20.89 -11.72
C ASN A 4 -19.21 -19.56 -11.01
N THR A 5 -17.99 -19.46 -10.48
CA THR A 5 -17.51 -18.25 -9.77
C THR A 5 -17.23 -17.10 -10.74
N CYS A 6 -16.74 -17.42 -11.95
CA CYS A 6 -16.47 -16.41 -12.98
C CYS A 6 -17.76 -15.76 -13.52
N LEU A 7 -18.85 -16.55 -13.63
CA LEU A 7 -20.17 -16.03 -14.04
C LEU A 7 -20.75 -15.08 -12.98
N THR A 8 -20.53 -15.35 -11.71
CA THR A 8 -21.01 -14.52 -10.59
C THR A 8 -20.31 -13.15 -10.58
N ILE A 9 -19.00 -13.11 -10.88
CA ILE A 9 -18.23 -11.85 -10.98
C ILE A 9 -18.72 -10.99 -12.13
N LEU A 10 -18.99 -11.60 -13.30
CA LEU A 10 -19.54 -10.89 -14.46
C LEU A 10 -20.96 -10.37 -14.19
N THR A 11 -21.76 -11.06 -13.41
CA THR A 11 -23.12 -10.63 -13.04
C THR A 11 -23.11 -9.47 -12.06
N ILE A 12 -22.15 -9.45 -11.11
CA ILE A 12 -21.99 -8.32 -10.16
C ILE A 12 -21.48 -7.08 -10.88
N LEU A 13 -20.51 -7.21 -11.79
CA LEU A 13 -20.02 -6.09 -12.62
C LEU A 13 -21.10 -5.60 -13.63
N GLY A 14 -21.90 -6.49 -14.19
CA GLY A 14 -22.98 -6.14 -15.11
C GLY A 14 -24.17 -5.45 -14.44
N LEU A 15 -24.48 -5.79 -13.19
CA LEU A 15 -25.55 -5.15 -12.42
C LEU A 15 -25.19 -3.73 -11.94
N SER A 16 -23.90 -3.45 -11.71
CA SER A 16 -23.44 -2.10 -11.34
C SER A 16 -23.41 -1.12 -12.52
N LEU A 17 -23.22 -1.61 -13.75
CA LEU A 17 -23.24 -0.80 -14.97
C LEU A 17 -24.66 -0.42 -15.44
N GLY A 18 -25.69 -1.15 -15.03
CA GLY A 18 -27.08 -0.91 -15.42
C GLY A 18 -27.80 0.17 -14.60
N LEU A 19 -27.20 0.68 -13.51
CA LEU A 19 -27.80 1.69 -12.61
C LEU A 19 -27.22 3.11 -12.79
N LEU A 20 -26.27 3.32 -13.71
CA LEU A 20 -25.64 4.61 -13.96
C LEU A 20 -26.21 5.25 -15.22
N SER A 21 -27.43 5.84 -15.15
CA SER A 21 -27.84 6.84 -16.10
C SER A 21 -27.22 8.19 -15.71
N PRO A 22 -26.55 8.92 -16.65
CA PRO A 22 -26.01 10.23 -16.33
C PRO A 22 -27.16 11.20 -16.04
N SER A 23 -27.20 11.73 -14.81
CA SER A 23 -28.04 12.88 -14.48
C SER A 23 -27.45 14.10 -15.19
N ALA A 24 -28.10 14.56 -16.27
CA ALA A 24 -27.75 15.81 -16.92
C ALA A 24 -28.02 16.98 -15.95
N SER A 25 -26.98 17.50 -15.32
CA SER A 25 -27.05 18.76 -14.59
C SER A 25 -26.94 19.92 -15.60
N LEU A 26 -27.98 20.71 -15.66
CA LEU A 26 -27.97 22.01 -16.36
C LEU A 26 -27.14 22.99 -15.54
N ALA A 27 -25.81 22.95 -15.72
CA ALA A 27 -24.91 23.96 -15.22
C ALA A 27 -24.96 25.18 -16.14
N GLY A 28 -25.57 26.26 -15.68
CA GLY A 28 -25.50 27.56 -16.34
C GLY A 28 -24.04 28.01 -16.47
N ALA A 29 -23.65 28.26 -17.74
CA ALA A 29 -22.31 28.76 -18.05
C ALA A 29 -22.09 30.14 -17.43
N VAL A 30 -21.43 30.18 -16.26
CA VAL A 30 -20.73 31.35 -15.77
C VAL A 30 -19.34 31.32 -16.40
N THR A 31 -19.19 31.92 -17.58
CA THR A 31 -17.88 32.19 -18.18
C THR A 31 -17.19 33.29 -17.35
N SER A 32 -16.53 32.94 -16.24
CA SER A 32 -15.52 33.79 -15.68
C SER A 32 -14.33 33.80 -16.62
N GLN A 33 -13.90 34.95 -17.11
CA GLN A 33 -12.64 35.11 -17.83
C GLN A 33 -11.49 34.75 -16.86
N VAL A 34 -11.05 33.50 -16.93
CA VAL A 34 -9.85 33.03 -16.23
C VAL A 34 -8.68 33.78 -16.84
N SER A 35 -7.88 34.50 -16.04
CA SER A 35 -6.72 35.22 -16.53
C SER A 35 -5.68 34.24 -17.12
N ASN A 36 -4.93 34.65 -18.14
CA ASN A 36 -3.86 33.82 -18.72
C ASN A 36 -2.85 33.32 -17.68
N GLU A 37 -2.62 34.10 -16.64
CA GLU A 37 -1.76 33.71 -15.51
C GLU A 37 -2.34 32.55 -14.71
N THR A 38 -3.62 32.55 -14.41
CA THR A 38 -4.30 31.46 -13.71
C THR A 38 -4.28 30.17 -14.54
N VAL A 39 -4.50 30.24 -15.84
CA VAL A 39 -4.41 29.10 -16.76
C VAL A 39 -2.97 28.53 -16.75
N SER A 40 -1.95 29.40 -16.77
CA SER A 40 -0.55 28.96 -16.74
C SER A 40 -0.19 28.25 -15.42
N ILE A 41 -0.67 28.73 -14.28
CA ILE A 41 -0.46 28.12 -12.98
C ILE A 41 -1.12 26.74 -12.91
N LEU A 42 -2.38 26.62 -13.32
CA LEU A 42 -3.08 25.33 -13.33
C LEU A 42 -2.39 24.32 -14.26
N ALA A 43 -1.90 24.74 -15.42
CA ALA A 43 -1.18 23.87 -16.34
C ALA A 43 0.12 23.33 -15.71
N ILE A 44 0.90 24.17 -15.02
CA ILE A 44 2.14 23.76 -14.33
C ILE A 44 1.81 22.79 -13.18
N ASN A 45 0.77 23.08 -12.40
CA ASN A 45 0.32 22.20 -11.32
C ASN A 45 -0.13 20.83 -11.87
N SER A 46 -0.90 20.81 -12.95
CA SER A 46 -1.33 19.57 -13.61
C SER A 46 -0.14 18.74 -14.10
N VAL A 47 0.83 19.36 -14.76
CA VAL A 47 2.07 18.68 -15.20
C VAL A 47 2.81 18.10 -13.99
N TRP A 48 2.97 18.87 -12.91
CA TRP A 48 3.64 18.39 -11.69
C TRP A 48 2.92 17.19 -11.07
N VAL A 49 1.61 17.28 -10.87
CA VAL A 49 0.82 16.22 -10.22
C VAL A 49 0.74 14.96 -11.08
N VAL A 50 0.64 15.10 -12.42
CA VAL A 50 0.68 13.95 -13.33
C VAL A 50 2.05 13.26 -13.30
N LEU A 51 3.15 14.02 -13.32
CA LEU A 51 4.50 13.45 -13.21
C LEU A 51 4.70 12.75 -11.85
N ALA A 52 4.24 13.37 -10.77
CA ALA A 52 4.28 12.78 -9.44
C ALA A 52 3.44 11.49 -9.37
N GLY A 53 2.23 11.50 -9.92
CA GLY A 53 1.41 10.29 -10.04
C GLY A 53 2.08 9.18 -10.85
N ALA A 54 2.78 9.52 -11.94
CA ALA A 54 3.57 8.55 -12.72
C ALA A 54 4.75 7.96 -11.92
N LEU A 55 5.39 8.75 -11.06
CA LEU A 55 6.40 8.24 -10.13
C LEU A 55 5.80 7.28 -9.10
N VAL A 56 4.60 7.56 -8.58
CA VAL A 56 3.88 6.66 -7.67
C VAL A 56 3.42 5.40 -8.40
N PHE A 57 2.97 5.50 -9.67
CA PHE A 57 2.70 4.32 -10.51
C PHE A 57 3.91 3.38 -10.58
N LEU A 58 5.12 3.91 -10.74
CA LEU A 58 6.34 3.10 -10.77
C LEU A 58 6.58 2.34 -9.45
N MET A 59 6.04 2.81 -8.32
CA MET A 59 6.14 2.08 -7.06
C MET A 59 5.43 0.73 -7.09
N GLN A 60 4.43 0.51 -7.94
CA GLN A 60 3.83 -0.81 -8.11
C GLN A 60 4.84 -1.84 -8.64
N ALA A 61 5.70 -1.44 -9.58
CA ALA A 61 6.82 -2.28 -10.02
C ALA A 61 7.82 -2.53 -8.88
N GLY A 62 8.07 -1.51 -8.05
CA GLY A 62 8.92 -1.62 -6.86
C GLY A 62 8.39 -2.63 -5.84
N PHE A 63 7.10 -2.57 -5.50
CA PHE A 63 6.44 -3.56 -4.64
C PHE A 63 6.48 -4.96 -5.24
N ALA A 64 6.11 -5.11 -6.51
CA ALA A 64 6.14 -6.39 -7.19
C ALA A 64 7.53 -7.05 -7.14
N MET A 65 8.59 -6.28 -7.36
CA MET A 65 9.97 -6.78 -7.31
C MET A 65 10.42 -7.10 -5.88
N LEU A 66 10.16 -6.23 -4.93
CA LEU A 66 10.53 -6.42 -3.52
C LEU A 66 9.85 -7.65 -2.94
N GLU A 67 8.54 -7.75 -3.09
CA GLU A 67 7.73 -8.86 -2.56
C GLU A 67 8.11 -10.19 -3.22
N THR A 68 8.28 -10.20 -4.56
CA THR A 68 8.72 -11.38 -5.30
C THR A 68 10.10 -11.82 -4.82
N GLY A 69 11.03 -10.89 -4.67
CA GLY A 69 12.39 -11.18 -4.19
C GLY A 69 12.43 -11.75 -2.78
N MET A 70 11.52 -11.31 -1.88
CA MET A 70 11.40 -11.77 -0.49
C MET A 70 10.66 -13.10 -0.34
N SER A 71 9.98 -13.58 -1.36
CA SER A 71 9.21 -14.82 -1.32
C SER A 71 9.93 -15.98 -2.01
N ARG A 72 9.38 -17.20 -1.88
CA ARG A 72 9.93 -18.40 -2.57
C ARG A 72 9.61 -18.37 -4.06
N SER A 73 10.55 -18.80 -4.90
CA SER A 73 10.48 -18.76 -6.38
C SER A 73 9.20 -19.42 -6.97
N LYS A 74 8.63 -20.40 -6.29
CA LYS A 74 7.41 -21.09 -6.70
C LYS A 74 6.11 -20.29 -6.55
N ASN A 75 6.22 -19.03 -6.07
CA ASN A 75 5.11 -18.10 -5.88
C ASN A 75 5.35 -16.75 -6.58
N ALA A 76 6.39 -16.67 -7.44
CA ALA A 76 6.80 -15.39 -8.04
C ALA A 76 5.76 -14.85 -9.01
N VAL A 77 5.16 -15.71 -9.86
CA VAL A 77 4.06 -15.33 -10.76
C VAL A 77 2.83 -14.88 -9.96
N ASN A 78 2.47 -15.62 -8.92
CA ASN A 78 1.31 -15.29 -8.09
C ASN A 78 1.46 -13.91 -7.44
N ILE A 79 2.66 -13.55 -6.98
CA ILE A 79 2.94 -12.24 -6.39
C ILE A 79 2.88 -11.13 -7.44
N MET A 80 3.52 -11.34 -8.61
CA MET A 80 3.42 -10.39 -9.73
C MET A 80 1.97 -10.15 -10.14
N MET A 81 1.16 -11.22 -10.27
CA MET A 81 -0.26 -11.14 -10.61
C MET A 81 -1.07 -10.36 -9.57
N LYS A 82 -0.80 -10.51 -8.27
CA LYS A 82 -1.47 -9.74 -7.23
C LYS A 82 -1.15 -8.25 -7.35
N ASN A 83 0.13 -7.90 -7.40
CA ASN A 83 0.56 -6.51 -7.52
C ASN A 83 0.05 -5.84 -8.81
N TYR A 84 0.06 -6.56 -9.93
CA TYR A 84 -0.50 -6.05 -11.19
C TYR A 84 -2.00 -5.79 -11.09
N MET A 85 -2.73 -6.72 -10.47
CA MET A 85 -4.19 -6.59 -10.30
C MET A 85 -4.58 -5.59 -9.22
N ASP A 86 -3.75 -5.31 -8.23
CA ASP A 86 -3.98 -4.22 -7.27
C ASP A 86 -4.05 -2.87 -7.99
N LEU A 87 -3.18 -2.65 -8.97
CA LEU A 87 -3.24 -1.46 -9.81
C LEU A 87 -4.52 -1.43 -10.66
N CYS A 88 -4.84 -2.54 -11.34
CA CYS A 88 -6.01 -2.60 -12.24
C CYS A 88 -7.33 -2.45 -11.46
N VAL A 89 -7.49 -3.25 -10.40
CA VAL A 89 -8.68 -3.22 -9.54
C VAL A 89 -8.78 -1.88 -8.81
N GLY A 90 -7.66 -1.41 -8.22
CA GLY A 90 -7.60 -0.13 -7.55
C GLY A 90 -7.99 1.03 -8.47
N THR A 91 -7.48 1.05 -9.70
CA THR A 91 -7.84 2.06 -10.69
C THR A 91 -9.35 2.09 -10.94
N VAL A 92 -9.93 0.95 -11.29
CA VAL A 92 -11.35 0.89 -11.67
C VAL A 92 -12.25 1.14 -10.47
N LEU A 93 -11.98 0.53 -9.33
CA LEU A 93 -12.86 0.62 -8.16
C LEU A 93 -12.76 1.96 -7.46
N PHE A 94 -11.57 2.56 -7.41
CA PHE A 94 -11.41 3.89 -6.85
C PHE A 94 -12.09 4.93 -7.74
N TRP A 95 -11.99 4.83 -9.08
CA TRP A 95 -12.75 5.68 -9.99
C TRP A 95 -14.26 5.51 -9.83
N LEU A 96 -14.77 4.26 -9.82
CA LEU A 96 -16.21 4.00 -9.77
C LEU A 96 -16.85 4.45 -8.46
N VAL A 97 -16.19 4.20 -7.33
CA VAL A 97 -16.78 4.36 -5.99
C VAL A 97 -15.88 5.17 -5.05
N GLY A 98 -14.59 4.83 -5.00
CA GLY A 98 -13.68 5.33 -3.99
C GLY A 98 -13.52 6.84 -4.03
N TYR A 99 -13.38 7.43 -5.22
CA TYR A 99 -13.19 8.88 -5.36
C TYR A 99 -14.39 9.66 -4.81
N GLY A 100 -15.60 9.24 -5.15
CA GLY A 100 -16.83 9.85 -4.63
C GLY A 100 -16.95 9.74 -3.12
N LEU A 101 -16.66 8.58 -2.53
CA LEU A 101 -16.66 8.42 -1.06
C LEU A 101 -15.62 9.29 -0.38
N MET A 102 -14.46 9.51 -1.03
CA MET A 102 -13.31 10.20 -0.44
C MET A 102 -13.39 11.71 -0.62
N PHE A 103 -13.66 12.18 -1.82
CA PHE A 103 -13.57 13.59 -2.23
C PHE A 103 -14.90 14.21 -2.66
N GLY A 104 -15.98 13.43 -2.73
CA GLY A 104 -17.31 13.96 -2.95
C GLY A 104 -17.76 14.91 -1.84
N THR A 105 -18.90 15.58 -2.05
CA THR A 105 -19.51 16.49 -1.07
C THR A 105 -19.74 15.77 0.25
N ASN A 106 -19.04 16.20 1.30
CA ASN A 106 -19.08 15.57 2.61
C ASN A 106 -19.77 16.48 3.62
N VAL A 107 -21.09 16.28 3.80
CA VAL A 107 -21.91 17.09 4.72
C VAL A 107 -21.74 16.65 6.18
N THR A 108 -21.45 15.38 6.41
CA THR A 108 -21.44 14.77 7.75
C THR A 108 -20.05 14.72 8.40
N GLY A 109 -19.00 14.97 7.64
CA GLY A 109 -17.60 14.75 8.05
C GLY A 109 -17.11 13.30 7.89
N TRP A 110 -17.97 12.37 7.44
CA TRP A 110 -17.65 10.95 7.38
C TRP A 110 -17.36 10.42 6.00
N ILE A 111 -18.18 10.73 5.01
CA ILE A 111 -18.04 10.26 3.61
C ILE A 111 -18.58 11.28 2.63
N GLY A 112 -18.04 11.28 1.41
CA GLY A 112 -18.61 11.98 0.27
C GLY A 112 -19.82 11.23 -0.32
N THR A 113 -20.69 11.95 -1.00
CA THR A 113 -21.99 11.45 -1.47
C THR A 113 -22.21 11.64 -2.96
N ASP A 114 -21.27 12.20 -3.70
CA ASP A 114 -21.32 12.46 -5.15
C ASP A 114 -19.96 12.19 -5.81
N HIS A 115 -19.77 12.59 -7.06
CA HIS A 115 -18.55 12.34 -7.86
C HIS A 115 -18.21 10.84 -8.05
N PHE A 116 -19.23 9.97 -7.99
CA PHE A 116 -19.07 8.55 -8.32
C PHE A 116 -18.90 8.36 -9.83
N ALA A 117 -18.00 7.49 -10.25
CA ALA A 117 -17.68 7.24 -11.65
C ALA A 117 -17.44 8.54 -12.43
N LEU A 118 -16.63 9.44 -11.86
CA LEU A 118 -16.37 10.78 -12.37
C LEU A 118 -16.08 10.76 -13.87
N GLY A 119 -16.95 11.38 -14.68
CA GLY A 119 -16.87 11.43 -16.13
C GLY A 119 -17.13 12.81 -16.72
N ASP A 120 -17.67 13.72 -15.91
CA ASP A 120 -18.03 15.11 -16.25
C ASP A 120 -17.23 16.14 -15.42
N GLY A 121 -16.12 15.70 -14.81
CA GLY A 121 -15.20 16.56 -14.10
C GLY A 121 -14.40 17.48 -15.03
N ASP A 122 -13.79 18.52 -14.46
CA ASP A 122 -12.83 19.35 -15.16
C ASP A 122 -11.43 18.68 -15.26
N ASP A 123 -10.52 19.29 -16.03
CA ASP A 123 -9.17 18.74 -16.25
C ASP A 123 -8.36 18.61 -14.95
N TRP A 124 -8.64 19.47 -13.96
CA TRP A 124 -7.97 19.41 -12.66
C TRP A 124 -8.51 18.26 -11.81
N GLU A 125 -9.81 18.03 -11.81
CA GLU A 125 -10.41 16.88 -11.10
C GLU A 125 -9.94 15.55 -11.69
N PHE A 126 -9.77 15.44 -13.02
CA PHE A 126 -9.17 14.26 -13.66
C PHE A 126 -7.69 14.07 -13.25
N THR A 127 -6.95 15.16 -13.11
CA THR A 127 -5.57 15.13 -12.61
C THR A 127 -5.50 14.62 -11.17
N LEU A 128 -6.37 15.11 -10.29
CA LEU A 128 -6.47 14.65 -8.91
C LEU A 128 -6.92 13.19 -8.81
N LEU A 129 -7.93 12.81 -9.59
CA LEU A 129 -8.40 11.41 -9.64
C LEU A 129 -7.25 10.47 -10.04
N PHE A 130 -6.51 10.78 -11.10
CA PHE A 130 -5.33 9.99 -11.52
C PHE A 130 -4.32 9.85 -10.39
N PHE A 131 -3.96 10.95 -9.73
CA PHE A 131 -3.00 10.94 -8.62
C PHE A 131 -3.47 10.06 -7.46
N HIS A 132 -4.71 10.22 -7.01
CA HIS A 132 -5.26 9.47 -5.88
C HIS A 132 -5.53 7.98 -6.18
N ILE A 133 -5.77 7.61 -7.44
CA ILE A 133 -5.81 6.19 -7.87
C ILE A 133 -4.49 5.50 -7.52
N MET A 134 -3.35 6.14 -7.71
CA MET A 134 -2.04 5.55 -7.41
C MET A 134 -1.88 5.27 -5.91
N PHE A 135 -2.41 6.13 -5.06
CA PHE A 135 -2.41 5.97 -3.60
C PHE A 135 -3.34 4.85 -3.14
N ALA A 136 -4.54 4.77 -3.71
CA ALA A 136 -5.48 3.70 -3.42
C ALA A 136 -4.91 2.32 -3.78
N SER A 137 -4.27 2.20 -4.94
CA SER A 137 -3.59 0.99 -5.38
C SER A 137 -2.43 0.63 -4.46
N THR A 138 -1.64 1.62 -4.01
CA THR A 138 -0.54 1.42 -3.06
C THR A 138 -1.06 0.88 -1.72
N ALA A 139 -2.16 1.41 -1.19
CA ALA A 139 -2.74 0.94 0.06
C ALA A 139 -3.15 -0.56 0.00
N ALA A 140 -3.71 -1.01 -1.13
CA ALA A 140 -4.05 -2.41 -1.36
C ALA A 140 -2.80 -3.30 -1.50
N THR A 141 -1.79 -2.84 -2.26
CA THR A 141 -0.56 -3.58 -2.52
C THR A 141 0.23 -3.90 -1.24
N ILE A 142 0.24 -3.04 -0.24
CA ILE A 142 0.88 -3.30 1.07
C ILE A 142 0.42 -4.63 1.66
N VAL A 143 -0.84 -5.00 1.47
CA VAL A 143 -1.41 -6.25 2.00
C VAL A 143 -0.91 -7.48 1.24
N SER A 144 -0.60 -7.33 -0.05
CA SER A 144 -0.13 -8.42 -0.92
C SER A 144 1.06 -9.15 -0.33
N GLY A 145 2.07 -8.40 0.09
CA GLY A 145 3.31 -8.93 0.63
C GLY A 145 3.11 -9.71 1.92
N ALA A 146 2.36 -9.18 2.87
CA ALA A 146 2.11 -9.85 4.17
C ALA A 146 1.39 -11.19 4.00
N MET A 147 0.41 -11.27 3.10
CA MET A 147 -0.42 -12.44 2.85
C MET A 147 0.16 -13.41 1.80
N ALA A 148 1.37 -13.15 1.30
CA ALA A 148 2.00 -13.91 0.23
C ALA A 148 2.15 -15.41 0.55
N GLU A 149 2.27 -16.22 -0.50
CA GLU A 149 2.60 -17.65 -0.51
C GLU A 149 1.50 -18.62 -0.07
N ARG A 150 0.37 -18.16 0.52
CA ARG A 150 -0.69 -19.06 1.04
C ARG A 150 -2.12 -18.55 0.85
N THR A 151 -2.30 -17.35 0.30
CA THR A 151 -3.63 -16.78 0.07
C THR A 151 -4.20 -17.26 -1.27
N ASN A 152 -5.47 -17.66 -1.29
CA ASN A 152 -6.18 -17.93 -2.53
C ASN A 152 -6.27 -16.66 -3.37
N TYR A 153 -5.97 -16.74 -4.66
CA TYR A 153 -5.85 -15.57 -5.54
C TYR A 153 -7.15 -14.77 -5.67
N LEU A 154 -8.29 -15.43 -5.90
CA LEU A 154 -9.57 -14.75 -5.99
C LEU A 154 -9.97 -14.09 -4.67
N SER A 155 -9.69 -14.73 -3.55
CA SER A 155 -9.96 -14.18 -2.22
C SER A 155 -9.12 -12.95 -1.94
N TYR A 156 -7.89 -12.92 -2.44
CA TYR A 156 -7.05 -11.73 -2.40
C TYR A 156 -7.66 -10.58 -3.19
N LEU A 157 -8.14 -10.83 -4.43
CA LEU A 157 -8.79 -9.80 -5.26
C LEU A 157 -10.04 -9.22 -4.59
N PHE A 158 -10.87 -10.04 -3.93
CA PHE A 158 -12.00 -9.53 -3.14
C PHE A 158 -11.55 -8.63 -1.99
N GLY A 159 -10.41 -8.93 -1.36
CA GLY A 159 -9.80 -8.07 -0.37
C GLY A 159 -9.37 -6.73 -0.96
N ALA A 160 -8.68 -6.72 -2.10
CA ALA A 160 -8.26 -5.51 -2.81
C ALA A 160 -9.48 -4.64 -3.20
N ILE A 161 -10.57 -5.26 -3.69
CA ILE A 161 -11.84 -4.57 -3.98
C ILE A 161 -12.37 -3.86 -2.72
N GLY A 162 -12.48 -4.56 -1.59
CA GLY A 162 -13.02 -3.97 -0.37
C GLY A 162 -12.15 -2.85 0.20
N ILE A 163 -10.82 -2.98 0.07
CA ILE A 163 -9.88 -1.94 0.50
C ILE A 163 -10.04 -0.70 -0.37
N THR A 164 -9.96 -0.84 -1.69
CA THR A 164 -9.93 0.31 -2.62
C THR A 164 -11.28 0.98 -2.83
N ALA A 165 -12.39 0.21 -2.71
CA ALA A 165 -13.73 0.76 -2.86
C ALA A 165 -14.31 1.35 -1.57
N VAL A 166 -13.91 0.85 -0.38
CA VAL A 166 -14.58 1.22 0.87
C VAL A 166 -13.60 1.62 1.98
N ILE A 167 -12.69 0.70 2.42
CA ILE A 167 -11.92 0.93 3.66
C ILE A 167 -11.02 2.15 3.52
N TYR A 168 -10.28 2.25 2.41
CA TYR A 168 -9.37 3.35 2.10
C TYR A 168 -10.12 4.68 1.86
N PRO A 169 -11.16 4.74 1.00
CA PRO A 169 -11.86 5.99 0.74
C PRO A 169 -12.53 6.59 1.97
N VAL A 170 -13.13 5.77 2.82
CA VAL A 170 -13.77 6.25 4.04
C VAL A 170 -12.76 6.89 4.98
N LEU A 171 -11.60 6.25 5.22
CA LEU A 171 -10.55 6.85 6.05
C LEU A 171 -10.00 8.13 5.39
N GLY A 172 -9.76 8.08 4.08
CA GLY A 172 -9.27 9.23 3.33
C GLY A 172 -10.23 10.42 3.38
N SER A 173 -11.55 10.16 3.38
CA SER A 173 -12.56 11.21 3.56
C SER A 173 -12.45 11.89 4.94
N TRP A 174 -12.12 11.15 6.00
CA TRP A 174 -11.95 11.75 7.32
C TRP A 174 -10.75 12.70 7.41
N ILE A 175 -9.69 12.43 6.63
CA ILE A 175 -8.37 13.06 6.80
C ILE A 175 -8.06 14.05 5.68
N TRP A 176 -8.43 13.74 4.42
CA TRP A 176 -8.04 14.54 3.24
C TRP A 176 -9.20 15.31 2.61
N ASN A 177 -10.48 14.94 2.87
CA ASN A 177 -11.60 15.77 2.47
C ASN A 177 -11.65 17.04 3.34
N ASP A 178 -11.94 18.19 2.72
CA ASP A 178 -11.96 19.48 3.44
C ASP A 178 -12.96 19.52 4.60
N HIS A 179 -14.04 18.77 4.50
CA HIS A 179 -15.04 18.64 5.55
C HIS A 179 -14.86 17.40 6.43
N GLY A 180 -13.79 16.62 6.24
CA GLY A 180 -13.49 15.43 7.03
C GLY A 180 -13.30 15.76 8.52
N TRP A 181 -13.91 14.97 9.41
CA TRP A 181 -13.94 15.28 10.84
C TRP A 181 -12.54 15.30 11.48
N LEU A 182 -11.61 14.43 11.05
CA LEU A 182 -10.22 14.46 11.54
C LEU A 182 -9.47 15.70 11.00
N LYS A 183 -9.69 16.06 9.73
CA LYS A 183 -9.11 17.28 9.16
C LYS A 183 -9.59 18.52 9.90
N GLN A 184 -10.88 18.59 10.21
CA GLN A 184 -11.45 19.70 10.97
C GLN A 184 -10.94 19.78 12.42
N MET A 185 -10.48 18.66 12.99
CA MET A 185 -9.76 18.63 14.27
C MET A 185 -8.31 19.10 14.18
N GLY A 186 -7.77 19.31 12.97
CA GLY A 186 -6.36 19.65 12.76
C GLY A 186 -5.43 18.45 12.72
N PHE A 187 -5.93 17.25 12.40
CA PHE A 187 -5.09 16.06 12.22
C PHE A 187 -4.14 16.23 11.04
N ILE A 188 -2.86 15.90 11.24
CA ILE A 188 -1.80 16.05 10.25
C ILE A 188 -1.42 14.69 9.68
N ASP A 189 -1.68 14.51 8.39
CA ASP A 189 -1.16 13.40 7.58
C ASP A 189 -0.99 13.91 6.14
N PHE A 190 0.16 14.56 5.87
CA PHE A 190 0.39 15.30 4.64
C PHE A 190 0.29 14.41 3.39
N ALA A 191 0.98 13.27 3.40
CA ALA A 191 1.01 12.39 2.23
C ALA A 191 0.60 10.93 2.54
N GLY A 192 0.22 10.57 3.78
CA GLY A 192 -0.44 9.28 4.04
C GLY A 192 0.34 8.28 4.89
N SER A 193 1.15 8.69 5.89
CA SER A 193 1.64 7.73 6.89
C SER A 193 0.47 6.96 7.52
N THR A 194 -0.67 7.62 7.70
CA THR A 194 -1.91 7.04 8.25
C THR A 194 -2.79 6.50 7.13
N VAL A 195 -3.22 7.36 6.18
CA VAL A 195 -4.25 7.07 5.17
C VAL A 195 -3.84 5.92 4.25
N VAL A 196 -2.54 5.81 3.91
CA VAL A 196 -2.04 4.76 3.02
C VAL A 196 -1.33 3.66 3.81
N HIS A 197 -0.31 4.04 4.58
CA HIS A 197 0.62 3.06 5.14
C HIS A 197 0.08 2.37 6.38
N SER A 198 -0.40 3.11 7.39
CA SER A 198 -1.02 2.47 8.56
C SER A 198 -2.27 1.69 8.18
N LEU A 199 -3.08 2.22 7.25
CA LEU A 199 -4.24 1.50 6.71
C LEU A 199 -3.83 0.17 6.07
N GLY A 200 -2.88 0.18 5.13
CA GLY A 200 -2.38 -1.05 4.50
C GLY A 200 -1.82 -2.03 5.53
N GLY A 201 -1.05 -1.53 6.50
CA GLY A 201 -0.49 -2.34 7.60
C GLY A 201 -1.55 -2.99 8.50
N TRP A 202 -2.63 -2.29 8.83
CA TRP A 202 -3.73 -2.83 9.65
C TRP A 202 -4.63 -3.79 8.87
N CYS A 203 -4.89 -3.52 7.59
CA CYS A 203 -5.53 -4.49 6.70
C CYS A 203 -4.71 -5.78 6.58
N ALA A 204 -3.39 -5.66 6.44
CA ALA A 204 -2.46 -6.78 6.42
C ALA A 204 -2.50 -7.57 7.73
N LEU A 205 -2.49 -6.91 8.89
CA LEU A 205 -2.57 -7.55 10.19
C LEU A 205 -3.86 -8.37 10.34
N ALA A 206 -5.01 -7.80 10.00
CA ALA A 206 -6.29 -8.50 10.03
C ALA A 206 -6.29 -9.73 9.10
N GLY A 207 -5.78 -9.56 7.87
CA GLY A 207 -5.67 -10.62 6.88
C GLY A 207 -4.78 -11.78 7.36
N VAL A 208 -3.58 -11.52 7.87
CA VAL A 208 -2.66 -12.58 8.29
C VAL A 208 -3.12 -13.30 9.57
N ILE A 209 -3.83 -12.63 10.47
CA ILE A 209 -4.45 -13.29 11.64
C ILE A 209 -5.48 -14.35 11.19
N LEU A 210 -6.35 -14.01 10.26
CA LEU A 210 -7.38 -14.92 9.75
C LEU A 210 -6.83 -16.02 8.84
N LEU A 211 -5.75 -15.72 8.11
CA LEU A 211 -5.07 -16.61 7.17
C LEU A 211 -4.19 -17.65 7.89
N GLY A 212 -3.52 -17.24 8.95
CA GLY A 212 -2.54 -18.04 9.67
C GLY A 212 -1.15 -18.06 9.03
N PRO A 213 -0.15 -18.65 9.72
CA PRO A 213 1.24 -18.67 9.25
C PRO A 213 1.44 -19.67 8.10
N ARG A 214 2.51 -19.46 7.31
CA ARG A 214 2.99 -20.40 6.29
C ARG A 214 3.37 -21.75 6.91
N LEU A 215 3.21 -22.81 6.15
CA LEU A 215 3.64 -24.14 6.58
C LEU A 215 5.13 -24.16 6.95
N GLY A 216 5.41 -24.69 8.14
CA GLY A 216 6.77 -24.81 8.67
C GLY A 216 7.37 -23.50 9.21
N ARG A 217 6.65 -22.39 9.25
CA ARG A 217 7.16 -21.13 9.80
C ARG A 217 7.43 -21.18 11.31
N PHE A 218 6.52 -21.79 12.04
CA PHE A 218 6.63 -21.96 13.50
C PHE A 218 6.53 -23.44 13.86
N SER A 219 7.43 -23.92 14.71
CA SER A 219 7.34 -25.26 15.30
C SER A 219 6.35 -25.28 16.47
N GLU A 220 5.93 -26.48 16.88
CA GLU A 220 5.13 -26.66 18.09
C GLU A 220 5.82 -26.15 19.35
N SER A 221 7.15 -26.32 19.42
CA SER A 221 8.00 -25.80 20.51
C SER A 221 8.19 -24.29 20.52
N GLY A 222 7.59 -23.54 19.56
CA GLY A 222 7.67 -22.09 19.45
C GLY A 222 8.91 -21.57 18.70
N LYS A 223 9.74 -22.46 18.13
CA LYS A 223 10.90 -22.04 17.33
C LYS A 223 10.42 -21.41 16.02
N VAL A 224 10.99 -20.26 15.68
CA VAL A 224 10.78 -19.56 14.40
C VAL A 224 11.76 -20.12 13.36
N HIS A 225 11.24 -20.61 12.22
CA HIS A 225 12.06 -21.05 11.12
C HIS A 225 12.13 -19.96 10.05
N SER A 226 13.34 -19.61 9.60
CA SER A 226 13.52 -18.69 8.48
C SER A 226 13.04 -19.33 7.17
N ILE A 227 12.25 -18.58 6.43
CA ILE A 227 11.87 -18.93 5.05
C ILE A 227 12.45 -17.82 4.17
N PRO A 228 13.67 -18.01 3.61
CA PRO A 228 14.34 -16.96 2.86
C PRO A 228 13.66 -16.70 1.53
N GLY A 229 13.75 -15.46 1.07
CA GLY A 229 13.39 -15.06 -0.28
C GLY A 229 14.34 -15.66 -1.31
N HIS A 230 13.86 -15.80 -2.55
CA HIS A 230 14.62 -16.47 -3.59
C HIS A 230 15.55 -15.54 -4.37
N ASN A 231 15.30 -14.21 -4.35
CA ASN A 231 16.08 -13.26 -5.16
C ASN A 231 16.32 -11.93 -4.42
N ILE A 232 17.45 -11.90 -3.72
CA ILE A 232 17.84 -10.73 -2.90
C ILE A 232 18.22 -9.52 -3.79
N GLY A 233 18.71 -9.73 -5.01
CA GLY A 233 18.96 -8.64 -5.96
C GLY A 233 17.67 -7.95 -6.39
N MET A 234 16.63 -8.73 -6.69
CA MET A 234 15.30 -8.22 -7.02
C MET A 234 14.69 -7.43 -5.87
N LEU A 235 14.82 -7.92 -4.62
CA LEU A 235 14.42 -7.21 -3.40
C LEU A 235 15.09 -5.83 -3.31
N GLY A 236 16.41 -5.78 -3.48
CA GLY A 236 17.18 -4.54 -3.40
C GLY A 236 16.77 -3.53 -4.48
N LEU A 237 16.61 -4.00 -5.72
CA LEU A 237 16.16 -3.14 -6.82
C LEU A 237 14.74 -2.64 -6.61
N GLY A 238 13.82 -3.47 -6.11
CA GLY A 238 12.48 -3.07 -5.71
C GLY A 238 12.50 -1.96 -4.67
N GLY A 239 13.39 -2.05 -3.67
CA GLY A 239 13.58 -1.02 -2.67
C GLY A 239 14.03 0.33 -3.25
N PHE A 240 14.95 0.34 -4.23
CA PHE A 240 15.37 1.57 -4.93
C PHE A 240 14.24 2.18 -5.75
N ILE A 241 13.46 1.37 -6.45
CA ILE A 241 12.31 1.84 -7.24
C ILE A 241 11.25 2.46 -6.31
N LEU A 242 10.95 1.83 -5.18
CA LEU A 242 10.04 2.38 -4.16
C LEU A 242 10.54 3.73 -3.65
N TRP A 243 11.84 3.82 -3.30
CA TRP A 243 12.43 5.07 -2.82
C TRP A 243 12.34 6.18 -3.86
N PHE A 244 12.67 5.88 -5.11
CA PHE A 244 12.56 6.85 -6.21
C PHE A 244 11.13 7.34 -6.40
N GLY A 245 10.14 6.44 -6.40
CA GLY A 245 8.72 6.79 -6.48
C GLY A 245 8.23 7.64 -5.30
N TRP A 246 8.87 7.52 -4.14
CA TRP A 246 8.51 8.29 -2.95
C TRP A 246 8.74 9.79 -3.08
N PHE A 247 9.62 10.23 -3.98
CA PHE A 247 9.74 11.65 -4.31
C PHE A 247 8.45 12.17 -4.95
N GLY A 248 7.81 11.40 -5.81
CA GLY A 248 6.48 11.71 -6.34
C GLY A 248 5.39 11.58 -5.28
N PHE A 249 5.47 10.53 -4.45
CA PHE A 249 4.50 10.28 -3.39
C PHE A 249 4.40 11.46 -2.41
N ASN A 250 5.52 11.89 -1.84
CA ASN A 250 5.56 12.97 -0.86
C ASN A 250 5.47 14.35 -1.50
N ALA A 251 6.33 14.66 -2.46
CA ALA A 251 6.37 15.99 -3.04
C ALA A 251 5.17 16.27 -3.97
N GLY A 252 4.60 15.23 -4.60
CA GLY A 252 3.36 15.34 -5.37
C GLY A 252 2.14 15.70 -4.51
N SER A 253 2.15 15.35 -3.24
CA SER A 253 1.07 15.66 -2.29
C SER A 253 0.96 17.16 -1.95
N THR A 254 1.85 18.01 -2.46
CA THR A 254 1.61 19.47 -2.50
C THR A 254 0.40 19.82 -3.36
N LEU A 255 0.07 18.99 -4.36
CA LEU A 255 -0.92 19.22 -5.41
C LEU A 255 -0.68 20.52 -6.19
N GLU A 256 0.50 21.09 -6.09
CA GLU A 256 0.92 22.31 -6.78
C GLU A 256 2.44 22.33 -6.98
N ALA A 257 2.90 23.02 -8.01
CA ALA A 257 4.31 23.30 -8.24
C ALA A 257 4.77 24.44 -7.32
N SER A 258 5.11 24.11 -6.07
CA SER A 258 5.50 25.09 -5.06
C SER A 258 6.99 25.04 -4.72
N THR A 259 7.51 26.11 -4.12
CA THR A 259 8.91 26.20 -3.66
C THR A 259 9.22 25.21 -2.51
N ASN A 260 8.19 24.69 -1.84
CA ASN A 260 8.32 23.72 -0.73
C ASN A 260 8.75 22.30 -1.18
N ILE A 261 8.61 22.00 -2.46
CA ILE A 261 8.99 20.70 -3.05
C ILE A 261 10.43 20.32 -2.68
N GLY A 262 11.38 21.29 -2.73
CA GLY A 262 12.78 21.05 -2.38
C GLY A 262 12.97 20.56 -0.94
N LEU A 263 12.27 21.16 0.04
CA LEU A 263 12.29 20.72 1.44
C LEU A 263 11.71 19.32 1.59
N ILE A 264 10.56 19.04 0.97
CA ILE A 264 9.86 17.77 1.06
C ILE A 264 10.73 16.64 0.49
N VAL A 265 11.36 16.86 -0.67
CA VAL A 265 12.28 15.88 -1.29
C VAL A 265 13.49 15.62 -0.40
N LEU A 266 14.09 16.67 0.18
CA LEU A 266 15.22 16.53 1.10
C LEU A 266 14.84 15.77 2.38
N ASN A 267 13.73 16.10 3.01
CA ASN A 267 13.20 15.39 4.17
C ASN A 267 12.93 13.91 3.87
N THR A 268 12.34 13.63 2.71
CA THR A 268 12.09 12.27 2.24
C THR A 268 13.41 11.50 2.05
N GLN A 269 14.38 12.09 1.36
CA GLN A 269 15.69 11.47 1.12
C GLN A 269 16.43 11.14 2.42
N LEU A 270 16.50 12.11 3.33
CA LEU A 270 17.22 11.95 4.60
C LEU A 270 16.53 10.93 5.51
N SER A 271 15.20 10.94 5.55
CA SER A 271 14.43 10.01 6.36
C SER A 271 14.60 8.55 5.90
N GLY A 272 14.56 8.30 4.58
CA GLY A 272 14.82 6.98 4.02
C GLY A 272 16.24 6.47 4.32
N ALA A 273 17.25 7.34 4.15
CA ALA A 273 18.65 7.01 4.45
C ALA A 273 18.85 6.74 5.95
N ALA A 274 18.33 7.60 6.81
CA ALA A 274 18.40 7.44 8.26
C ALA A 274 17.68 6.18 8.74
N GLY A 275 16.57 5.80 8.11
CA GLY A 275 15.84 4.56 8.39
C GLY A 275 16.68 3.31 8.13
N ALA A 276 17.41 3.25 7.01
CA ALA A 276 18.36 2.17 6.73
C ALA A 276 19.43 2.08 7.82
N ILE A 277 20.02 3.21 8.21
CA ILE A 277 21.04 3.30 9.25
C ILE A 277 20.47 2.83 10.60
N GLY A 278 19.24 3.24 10.95
CA GLY A 278 18.55 2.80 12.17
C GLY A 278 18.35 1.29 12.22
N ALA A 279 17.91 0.68 11.12
CA ALA A 279 17.74 -0.78 11.03
C ALA A 279 19.07 -1.55 11.14
N VAL A 280 20.13 -1.04 10.53
CA VAL A 280 21.48 -1.61 10.66
C VAL A 280 21.97 -1.50 12.10
N LEU A 281 21.87 -0.31 12.71
CA LEU A 281 22.35 -0.06 14.07
C LEU A 281 21.66 -0.96 15.09
N ILE A 282 20.31 -1.06 15.04
CA ILE A 282 19.60 -1.93 15.99
C ILE A 282 19.96 -3.40 15.80
N SER A 283 20.19 -3.85 14.55
CA SER A 283 20.66 -5.22 14.28
C SER A 283 22.03 -5.47 14.92
N VAL A 284 22.96 -4.52 14.81
CA VAL A 284 24.29 -4.61 15.44
C VAL A 284 24.18 -4.64 16.97
N ILE A 285 23.40 -3.74 17.58
CA ILE A 285 23.18 -3.69 19.03
C ILE A 285 22.61 -5.01 19.54
N MET A 286 21.67 -5.61 18.79
CA MET A 286 21.07 -6.90 19.13
C MET A 286 21.95 -8.10 18.76
N ARG A 287 23.15 -7.88 18.23
CA ARG A 287 24.08 -8.93 17.75
C ARG A 287 23.41 -9.89 16.74
N LYS A 288 22.56 -9.36 15.88
CA LYS A 288 21.90 -10.10 14.78
C LYS A 288 22.64 -9.87 13.46
N PRO A 289 22.51 -10.77 12.49
CA PRO A 289 23.04 -10.53 11.15
C PRO A 289 22.47 -9.27 10.51
N ILE A 290 23.31 -8.51 9.81
CA ILE A 290 22.89 -7.37 9.01
C ILE A 290 22.36 -7.92 7.68
N LEU A 291 21.03 -7.98 7.55
CA LEU A 291 20.37 -8.51 6.36
C LEU A 291 19.97 -7.36 5.44
N ILE A 292 20.16 -7.55 4.13
CA ILE A 292 19.71 -6.56 3.13
C ILE A 292 18.20 -6.33 3.20
N SER A 293 17.41 -7.37 3.48
CA SER A 293 15.97 -7.26 3.67
C SER A 293 15.61 -6.31 4.82
N ASN A 294 16.29 -6.42 5.97
CA ASN A 294 16.08 -5.52 7.09
C ASN A 294 16.53 -4.08 6.78
N THR A 295 17.63 -3.94 6.03
CA THR A 295 18.16 -2.63 5.63
C THR A 295 17.21 -1.92 4.67
N VAL A 296 16.70 -2.63 3.66
CA VAL A 296 15.72 -2.08 2.71
C VAL A 296 14.39 -1.77 3.41
N ASN A 297 13.90 -2.67 4.26
CA ASN A 297 12.70 -2.42 5.06
C ASN A 297 12.90 -1.22 6.02
N GLY A 298 14.11 -1.04 6.55
CA GLY A 298 14.45 0.14 7.34
C GLY A 298 14.37 1.44 6.55
N SER A 299 14.87 1.45 5.29
CA SER A 299 14.70 2.60 4.39
C SER A 299 13.22 2.91 4.14
N ILE A 300 12.44 1.88 3.78
CA ILE A 300 11.01 2.04 3.50
C ILE A 300 10.27 2.51 4.76
N ALA A 301 10.58 1.98 5.94
CA ALA A 301 9.99 2.43 7.20
C ALA A 301 10.34 3.89 7.54
N GLY A 302 11.55 4.33 7.19
CA GLY A 302 11.93 5.74 7.28
C GLY A 302 11.11 6.62 6.33
N LEU A 303 10.93 6.17 5.08
CA LEU A 303 10.09 6.84 4.10
C LEU A 303 8.61 6.91 4.55
N VAL A 304 8.07 5.80 5.06
CA VAL A 304 6.73 5.73 5.65
C VAL A 304 6.59 6.72 6.82
N ALA A 305 7.56 6.73 7.72
CA ALA A 305 7.50 7.56 8.92
C ALA A 305 7.49 9.07 8.59
N ILE A 306 8.24 9.52 7.58
CA ILE A 306 8.27 10.95 7.23
C ILE A 306 7.06 11.40 6.43
N THR A 307 6.31 10.49 5.83
CA THR A 307 5.24 10.78 4.87
C THR A 307 4.14 11.70 5.46
N ALA A 308 3.78 11.58 6.75
CA ALA A 308 2.83 12.48 7.40
C ALA A 308 3.37 13.89 7.63
N GLY A 309 4.68 14.03 7.86
CA GLY A 309 5.29 15.29 8.30
C GLY A 309 6.33 15.87 7.35
N CYS A 310 6.51 15.33 6.16
CA CYS A 310 7.59 15.72 5.25
C CYS A 310 7.55 17.21 4.84
N ALA A 311 6.36 17.83 4.84
CA ALA A 311 6.17 19.25 4.54
C ALA A 311 6.23 20.16 5.79
N THR A 312 6.08 19.57 6.98
CA THR A 312 5.85 20.31 8.21
C THR A 312 6.93 20.12 9.28
N MET A 313 7.98 19.37 8.99
CA MET A 313 9.13 19.15 9.88
C MET A 313 10.37 19.88 9.40
N ASP A 314 11.19 20.35 10.33
CA ASP A 314 12.55 20.78 10.03
C ASP A 314 13.47 19.56 9.77
N VAL A 315 14.48 19.76 8.93
CA VAL A 315 15.36 18.72 8.38
C VAL A 315 15.96 17.76 9.42
N PRO A 316 16.49 18.20 10.57
CA PRO A 316 17.05 17.29 11.57
C PRO A 316 16.00 16.32 12.17
N TYR A 317 14.78 16.79 12.36
CA TYR A 317 13.70 15.99 12.91
C TYR A 317 13.13 15.00 11.87
N ALA A 318 13.16 15.35 10.59
CA ALA A 318 12.85 14.42 9.51
C ALA A 318 13.84 13.24 9.50
N ALA A 319 15.13 13.50 9.61
CA ALA A 319 16.14 12.45 9.72
C ALA A 319 15.96 11.58 10.98
N LEU A 320 15.68 12.21 12.14
CA LEU A 320 15.40 11.49 13.40
C LEU A 320 14.14 10.61 13.28
N THR A 321 13.09 11.13 12.67
CA THR A 321 11.84 10.39 12.43
C THR A 321 12.10 9.13 11.62
N GLY A 322 12.87 9.24 10.54
CA GLY A 322 13.24 8.08 9.72
C GLY A 322 14.12 7.08 10.46
N PHE A 323 15.11 7.55 11.19
CA PHE A 323 16.00 6.71 11.98
C PHE A 323 15.24 5.83 12.97
N ILE A 324 14.29 6.41 13.70
CA ILE A 324 13.42 5.68 14.64
C ILE A 324 12.50 4.72 13.88
N GLY A 325 11.95 5.14 12.71
CA GLY A 325 11.16 4.28 11.83
C GLY A 325 11.90 3.00 11.43
N GLY A 326 13.18 3.13 11.07
CA GLY A 326 14.05 1.98 10.77
C GLY A 326 14.25 1.04 11.95
N ILE A 327 14.42 1.55 13.16
CA ILE A 327 14.49 0.74 14.39
C ILE A 327 13.16 0.00 14.61
N ILE A 328 12.04 0.70 14.47
CA ILE A 328 10.68 0.14 14.63
C ILE A 328 10.45 -1.01 13.66
N SER A 329 10.91 -0.90 12.41
CA SER A 329 10.74 -1.97 11.42
C SER A 329 11.35 -3.29 11.85
N VAL A 330 12.56 -3.27 12.40
CA VAL A 330 13.26 -4.47 12.89
C VAL A 330 12.62 -5.03 14.16
N LEU A 331 12.35 -4.16 15.14
CA LEU A 331 11.73 -4.57 16.40
C LEU A 331 10.30 -5.09 16.21
N GLY A 332 9.56 -4.49 15.28
CA GLY A 332 8.20 -4.90 14.95
C GLY A 332 8.14 -6.30 14.31
N VAL A 333 9.07 -6.62 13.40
CA VAL A 333 9.18 -7.99 12.86
C VAL A 333 9.43 -8.99 13.99
N LEU A 334 10.34 -8.69 14.90
CA LEU A 334 10.65 -9.58 16.05
C LEU A 334 9.44 -9.73 16.99
N LEU A 335 8.67 -8.66 17.18
CA LEU A 335 7.43 -8.71 17.97
C LEU A 335 6.40 -9.63 17.32
N LEU A 336 6.17 -9.47 16.00
CA LEU A 336 5.22 -10.30 15.25
C LEU A 336 5.64 -11.78 15.28
N GLU A 337 6.92 -12.07 15.10
CA GLU A 337 7.45 -13.43 15.23
C GLU A 337 7.19 -14.03 16.63
N LYS A 338 7.39 -13.23 17.69
CA LYS A 338 7.15 -13.66 19.08
C LYS A 338 5.68 -14.02 19.34
N VAL A 339 4.75 -13.29 18.73
CA VAL A 339 3.31 -13.57 18.82
C VAL A 339 2.79 -14.50 17.71
N ARG A 340 3.70 -15.14 16.96
CA ARG A 340 3.44 -16.12 15.90
C ARG A 340 2.59 -15.57 14.73
N ILE A 341 2.74 -14.30 14.41
CA ILE A 341 2.18 -13.68 13.22
C ILE A 341 3.22 -13.76 12.10
N ASP A 342 2.87 -14.41 10.99
CA ASP A 342 3.77 -14.58 9.83
C ASP A 342 3.49 -13.52 8.77
N ASP A 343 4.23 -12.44 8.85
CA ASP A 343 4.29 -11.38 7.85
C ASP A 343 5.49 -11.65 6.93
N VAL A 344 5.23 -11.99 5.66
CA VAL A 344 6.26 -12.51 4.75
C VAL A 344 7.33 -11.49 4.44
N VAL A 345 6.94 -10.24 4.21
CA VAL A 345 7.84 -9.16 3.78
C VAL A 345 8.08 -8.10 4.86
N GLY A 346 7.43 -8.22 6.02
CA GLY A 346 7.52 -7.24 7.10
C GLY A 346 6.61 -6.02 6.91
N ALA A 347 5.57 -6.13 6.08
CA ALA A 347 4.69 -5.02 5.72
C ALA A 347 3.98 -4.39 6.94
N ILE A 348 3.55 -5.19 7.92
CA ILE A 348 2.87 -4.68 9.11
C ILE A 348 3.84 -3.80 9.93
N SER A 349 5.08 -4.23 10.08
CA SER A 349 6.09 -3.47 10.83
C SER A 349 6.50 -2.19 10.10
N VAL A 350 6.71 -2.30 8.78
CA VAL A 350 7.18 -1.21 7.92
C VAL A 350 6.09 -0.15 7.70
N HIS A 351 4.84 -0.59 7.47
CA HIS A 351 3.76 0.33 7.13
C HIS A 351 2.82 0.61 8.31
N GLY A 352 2.43 -0.41 9.09
CA GLY A 352 1.56 -0.25 10.24
C GLY A 352 2.26 0.46 11.40
N PHE A 353 3.33 -0.13 11.93
CA PHE A 353 3.98 0.42 13.13
C PHE A 353 4.78 1.69 12.82
N ALA A 354 5.57 1.72 11.74
CA ALA A 354 6.30 2.93 11.38
C ALA A 354 5.38 4.05 10.89
N GLY A 355 4.21 3.73 10.31
CA GLY A 355 3.18 4.71 9.96
C GLY A 355 2.58 5.38 11.19
N VAL A 356 2.25 4.61 12.24
CA VAL A 356 1.83 5.15 13.54
C VAL A 356 2.88 6.08 14.12
N TRP A 357 4.15 5.66 14.11
CA TRP A 357 5.23 6.51 14.57
C TRP A 357 5.33 7.79 13.77
N GLY A 358 5.27 7.72 12.43
CA GLY A 358 5.36 8.88 11.55
C GLY A 358 4.24 9.87 11.77
N THR A 359 3.01 9.38 11.95
CA THR A 359 1.85 10.20 12.28
C THR A 359 2.02 10.91 13.62
N LEU A 360 2.49 10.20 14.64
CA LEU A 360 2.78 10.79 15.94
C LEU A 360 3.90 11.81 15.86
N ALA A 361 4.98 11.50 15.14
CA ALA A 361 6.12 12.39 14.92
C ALA A 361 5.73 13.68 14.21
N ALA A 362 4.76 13.64 13.28
CA ALA A 362 4.23 14.84 12.61
C ALA A 362 3.62 15.84 13.60
N GLY A 363 2.99 15.35 14.66
CA GLY A 363 2.51 16.22 15.74
C GLY A 363 3.60 16.65 16.71
N ILE A 364 4.52 15.75 17.07
CA ILE A 364 5.61 16.04 18.03
C ILE A 364 6.57 17.08 17.46
N PHE A 365 6.98 16.92 16.19
CA PHE A 365 8.00 17.73 15.55
C PHE A 365 7.42 18.77 14.57
N LEU A 366 6.19 19.21 14.81
CA LEU A 366 5.54 20.23 14.00
C LEU A 366 6.34 21.55 14.04
N LYS A 367 6.82 22.00 12.90
CA LYS A 367 7.61 23.23 12.78
C LYS A 367 6.87 24.43 13.36
N GLY A 368 7.55 25.15 14.23
CA GLY A 368 6.98 26.32 14.91
C GLY A 368 6.04 26.00 16.09
N ASN A 369 5.71 24.71 16.34
CA ASN A 369 4.82 24.29 17.42
C ASN A 369 5.19 22.91 17.97
N MET A 370 6.48 22.67 18.17
CA MET A 370 7.00 21.37 18.64
C MET A 370 6.53 21.02 20.05
N PHE A 371 6.30 19.74 20.28
CA PHE A 371 5.88 19.17 21.57
C PHE A 371 4.56 19.75 22.09
N ASN A 372 3.72 20.31 21.21
CA ASN A 372 2.40 20.79 21.57
C ASN A 372 1.49 19.62 21.96
N SER A 373 1.02 19.62 23.21
CA SER A 373 0.18 18.56 23.76
C SER A 373 -1.14 18.39 23.01
N ASP A 374 -1.75 19.49 22.58
CA ASP A 374 -3.05 19.46 21.90
C ASP A 374 -2.89 18.82 20.52
N GLN A 375 -1.83 19.18 19.79
CA GLN A 375 -1.52 18.53 18.50
C GLN A 375 -1.21 17.05 18.66
N ILE A 376 -0.45 16.67 19.70
CA ILE A 376 -0.15 15.26 19.98
C ILE A 376 -1.42 14.49 20.30
N VAL A 377 -2.34 15.06 21.05
CA VAL A 377 -3.65 14.43 21.34
C VAL A 377 -4.47 14.24 20.07
N VAL A 378 -4.52 15.22 19.18
CA VAL A 378 -5.20 15.09 17.89
C VAL A 378 -4.60 13.94 17.06
N GLN A 379 -3.27 13.82 17.00
CA GLN A 379 -2.61 12.70 16.31
C GLN A 379 -2.97 11.35 16.95
N LEU A 380 -2.99 11.25 18.26
CA LEU A 380 -3.37 10.02 18.97
C LEU A 380 -4.84 9.62 18.71
N ILE A 381 -5.75 10.61 18.65
CA ILE A 381 -7.17 10.37 18.28
C ILE A 381 -7.25 9.80 16.86
N GLY A 382 -6.57 10.42 15.87
CA GLY A 382 -6.59 9.96 14.49
C GLY A 382 -5.95 8.58 14.32
N ILE A 383 -4.82 8.30 14.99
CA ILE A 383 -4.18 6.98 15.02
C ILE A 383 -5.16 5.93 15.55
N SER A 384 -5.82 6.22 16.68
CA SER A 384 -6.74 5.29 17.32
C SER A 384 -7.99 5.04 16.45
N ALA A 385 -8.57 6.11 15.89
CA ALA A 385 -9.72 6.02 14.98
C ALA A 385 -9.38 5.20 13.72
N THR A 386 -8.20 5.42 13.17
CA THR A 386 -7.69 4.65 12.01
C THR A 386 -7.57 3.17 12.35
N PHE A 387 -6.93 2.84 13.48
CA PHE A 387 -6.79 1.43 13.89
C PHE A 387 -8.16 0.77 14.06
N ILE A 388 -9.07 1.42 14.78
CA ILE A 388 -10.42 0.88 15.03
C ILE A 388 -11.15 0.67 13.71
N TRP A 389 -11.23 1.69 12.85
CA TRP A 389 -11.93 1.56 11.58
C TRP A 389 -11.32 0.48 10.70
N VAL A 390 -10.04 0.61 10.41
CA VAL A 390 -9.37 -0.21 9.40
C VAL A 390 -9.24 -1.67 9.83
N PHE A 391 -8.77 -1.92 11.07
CA PHE A 391 -8.54 -3.28 11.54
C PHE A 391 -9.86 -4.06 11.63
N PHE A 392 -10.91 -3.47 12.20
CA PHE A 392 -12.18 -4.19 12.34
C PHE A 392 -12.93 -4.30 11.01
N ALA A 393 -12.92 -3.29 10.15
CA ALA A 393 -13.51 -3.39 8.82
C ALA A 393 -12.79 -4.47 7.97
N ALA A 394 -11.47 -4.51 8.00
CA ALA A 394 -10.69 -5.56 7.32
C ALA A 394 -10.92 -6.95 7.94
N LEU A 395 -11.04 -7.05 9.27
CA LEU A 395 -11.33 -8.31 9.94
C LEU A 395 -12.70 -8.86 9.53
N ILE A 396 -13.72 -8.01 9.45
CA ILE A 396 -15.05 -8.37 8.96
C ILE A 396 -14.96 -8.80 7.49
N MET A 397 -14.34 -7.99 6.64
CA MET A 397 -14.19 -8.26 5.21
C MET A 397 -13.49 -9.61 4.96
N TYR A 398 -12.31 -9.83 5.54
CA TYR A 398 -11.60 -11.09 5.37
C TYR A 398 -12.29 -12.26 6.06
N GLY A 399 -13.01 -12.02 7.15
CA GLY A 399 -13.88 -13.01 7.78
C GLY A 399 -14.99 -13.49 6.83
N LEU A 400 -15.67 -12.57 6.16
CA LEU A 400 -16.68 -12.88 5.15
C LEU A 400 -16.07 -13.64 3.95
N ILE A 401 -14.92 -13.16 3.43
CA ILE A 401 -14.22 -13.86 2.34
C ILE A 401 -13.84 -15.29 2.77
N LYS A 402 -13.36 -15.46 4.01
CA LYS A 402 -12.97 -16.77 4.54
C LYS A 402 -14.12 -17.78 4.55
N VAL A 403 -15.34 -17.36 4.93
CA VAL A 403 -16.50 -18.24 5.04
C VAL A 403 -17.24 -18.46 3.71
N THR A 404 -17.09 -17.55 2.73
CA THR A 404 -17.78 -17.62 1.43
C THR A 404 -16.91 -18.24 0.34
N VAL A 405 -15.71 -17.72 0.16
CA VAL A 405 -14.80 -18.11 -0.95
C VAL A 405 -13.67 -19.03 -0.45
N GLY A 406 -13.28 -18.88 0.82
CA GLY A 406 -12.12 -19.53 1.40
C GLY A 406 -10.86 -18.70 1.24
N LEU A 407 -10.27 -18.24 2.36
CA LEU A 407 -9.16 -17.28 2.34
C LEU A 407 -7.81 -17.94 2.01
N ARG A 408 -7.58 -19.18 2.48
CA ARG A 408 -6.31 -19.89 2.36
C ARG A 408 -6.40 -21.01 1.35
N VAL A 409 -5.34 -21.21 0.58
CA VAL A 409 -5.20 -22.37 -0.30
C VAL A 409 -5.03 -23.66 0.50
N SER A 410 -5.24 -24.82 -0.14
CA SER A 410 -4.99 -26.12 0.49
C SER A 410 -3.49 -26.30 0.81
N THR A 411 -3.20 -27.15 1.80
CA THR A 411 -1.82 -27.54 2.18
C THR A 411 -1.00 -28.01 0.97
N MET A 412 -1.64 -28.80 0.09
CA MET A 412 -0.98 -29.30 -1.13
C MET A 412 -0.63 -28.17 -2.11
N HIS A 413 -1.52 -27.19 -2.32
CA HIS A 413 -1.26 -26.03 -3.16
C HIS A 413 -0.12 -25.17 -2.59
N GLU A 414 -0.12 -24.92 -1.28
CA GLU A 414 0.96 -24.17 -0.62
C GLU A 414 2.32 -24.88 -0.73
N GLN A 415 2.34 -26.23 -0.63
CA GLN A 415 3.55 -27.02 -0.80
C GLN A 415 4.05 -27.01 -2.25
N ARG A 416 3.14 -27.14 -3.22
CA ARG A 416 3.46 -27.18 -4.65
C ARG A 416 3.90 -25.82 -5.19
N GLY A 417 3.28 -24.74 -4.69
CA GLY A 417 3.50 -23.36 -5.14
C GLY A 417 2.29 -22.81 -5.89
N LEU A 418 2.03 -21.51 -5.67
CA LEU A 418 0.83 -20.86 -6.20
C LEU A 418 0.94 -20.50 -7.67
N ASP A 419 2.15 -20.41 -8.23
CA ASP A 419 2.36 -20.14 -9.65
C ASP A 419 1.66 -21.22 -10.49
N ILE A 420 1.95 -22.47 -10.22
CA ILE A 420 1.37 -23.59 -10.98
C ILE A 420 -0.08 -23.87 -10.58
N THR A 421 -0.44 -23.72 -9.30
CA THR A 421 -1.75 -24.15 -8.80
C THR A 421 -2.85 -23.11 -8.98
N GLU A 422 -2.51 -21.81 -9.04
CA GLU A 422 -3.45 -20.70 -9.23
C GLU A 422 -3.40 -20.12 -10.66
N HIS A 423 -2.24 -20.20 -11.35
CA HIS A 423 -2.03 -19.54 -12.64
C HIS A 423 -1.65 -20.52 -13.77
N GLY A 424 -1.18 -21.74 -13.45
CA GLY A 424 -0.71 -22.68 -14.47
C GLY A 424 0.62 -22.27 -15.12
N GLU A 425 1.36 -21.34 -14.51
CA GLU A 425 2.61 -20.78 -15.00
C GLU A 425 3.78 -21.11 -14.07
N ILE A 426 5.01 -20.97 -14.55
CA ILE A 426 6.25 -21.15 -13.81
C ILE A 426 7.18 -19.98 -14.12
N ALA A 427 7.58 -19.22 -13.11
CA ALA A 427 8.45 -18.06 -13.27
C ALA A 427 9.85 -18.42 -13.80
N TYR A 428 10.36 -19.60 -13.43
CA TYR A 428 11.71 -20.06 -13.76
C TYR A 428 11.71 -21.48 -14.33
N PRO A 429 11.18 -21.69 -15.55
CA PRO A 429 11.00 -23.03 -16.11
C PRO A 429 12.32 -23.80 -16.30
N GLU A 430 13.41 -23.11 -16.62
CA GLU A 430 14.73 -23.75 -16.83
C GLU A 430 15.32 -24.31 -15.53
N PHE A 431 14.94 -23.74 -14.38
CA PHE A 431 15.40 -24.18 -13.05
C PHE A 431 14.39 -25.12 -12.37
N SER A 432 13.21 -25.31 -12.95
CA SER A 432 12.24 -26.25 -12.40
C SER A 432 12.72 -27.69 -12.68
N GLN A 433 13.03 -28.41 -11.61
CA GLN A 433 13.36 -29.84 -11.69
C GLN A 433 12.08 -30.68 -11.94
N ASN A 434 11.37 -30.42 -13.01
CA ASN A 434 10.28 -31.27 -13.42
C ASN A 434 10.91 -32.47 -14.14
N VAL A 435 11.08 -33.58 -13.43
CA VAL A 435 11.67 -34.84 -13.94
C VAL A 435 10.94 -35.33 -15.21
N ALA A 436 9.64 -35.05 -15.32
CA ALA A 436 8.83 -35.35 -16.50
C ALA A 436 9.24 -34.51 -17.73
N TYR A 437 9.45 -33.23 -17.56
CA TYR A 437 9.87 -32.33 -18.67
C TYR A 437 11.29 -32.65 -19.15
N ARG A 438 12.20 -33.03 -18.24
CA ARG A 438 13.55 -33.51 -18.61
C ARG A 438 13.54 -34.83 -19.36
N ALA A 439 12.65 -35.75 -18.96
CA ALA A 439 12.53 -37.06 -19.62
C ALA A 439 12.01 -36.91 -21.05
N GLU A 440 10.97 -36.13 -21.29
CA GLU A 440 10.42 -35.85 -22.62
C GLU A 440 11.40 -35.14 -23.55
N ASN A 441 12.15 -34.16 -23.02
CA ASN A 441 13.17 -33.46 -23.80
C ASN A 441 14.40 -34.30 -24.10
N LEU A 442 14.80 -35.20 -23.18
CA LEU A 442 15.92 -36.12 -23.44
C LEU A 442 15.52 -37.19 -24.49
N GLU A 443 14.28 -37.67 -24.49
CA GLU A 443 13.80 -38.57 -25.55
C GLU A 443 13.68 -37.88 -26.91
N GLN A 444 13.36 -36.59 -26.98
CA GLN A 444 13.32 -35.82 -28.20
C GLN A 444 14.75 -35.54 -28.73
N LEU A 445 15.70 -35.24 -27.87
CA LEU A 445 17.10 -34.99 -28.25
C LEU A 445 17.83 -36.27 -28.68
N GLN A 446 17.39 -37.43 -28.21
CA GLN A 446 17.94 -38.75 -28.67
C GLN A 446 17.37 -39.19 -30.03
N LYS A 447 16.36 -38.50 -30.55
CA LYS A 447 15.77 -38.80 -31.87
C LYS A 447 16.27 -37.86 -32.99
N ILE A 448 17.14 -36.91 -32.66
CA ILE A 448 17.87 -36.02 -33.57
C ILE A 448 19.28 -36.60 -33.73
#